data_1d743aa94f3c0d35fa564d13181f69ec
#
_entry.id   1d743aa94f3c0d35fa564d13181f69ec
#
_cell.length_a   1.000
_cell.length_b   1.000
_cell.length_c   1.000
_cell.angle_alpha   90.00
_cell.angle_beta   90.00
_cell.angle_gamma   90.00
#
_symmetry.space_group_name_H-M   'P 1'
#
loop_
_entity.id
_entity.type
_entity.pdbx_description
1 polymer ?
#
loop_
_entity_poly.entity_id
_entity_poly.type
_entity_poly.pdbx_seq_one_letter_code
_entity_poly.pdbx_strand_id
1 'polypeptide(L)'
;MRTHFKGILALFLLLPILLVACHNEEKAVEGVAQNAVKAEKQAQAAATERDQERAELEQIPVPTKSLYIDVHEPSQWSNPFLAVGPDTLTLRIVFADANPSPVGAGTLLRPAAARRQELVLRPADLAKAVSAIPPGAWPYGRVIAVAESPEAPRKDRIQVRRNVESAIQQLSDLGVVVEEWPSR
;
A
#
# COMPACT_ATOMS: atom_id res chain seq x y z
N MET A 1 -43.85 -68.75 -7.86
CA MET A 1 -44.09 -67.33 -8.20
C MET A 1 -43.80 -66.41 -7.01
N ARG A 2 -42.54 -66.16 -6.63
CA ARG A 2 -42.25 -65.32 -5.43
C ARG A 2 -40.83 -64.65 -5.48
N THR A 3 -40.34 -64.26 -6.64
CA THR A 3 -38.96 -63.70 -6.74
C THR A 3 -38.87 -62.36 -7.50
N HIS A 4 -39.92 -61.80 -8.06
CA HIS A 4 -39.85 -60.54 -8.86
C HIS A 4 -40.18 -59.25 -8.09
N PHE A 5 -40.63 -59.34 -6.83
CA PHE A 5 -41.11 -58.14 -6.10
C PHE A 5 -39.98 -57.42 -5.32
N LYS A 6 -38.81 -58.06 -5.11
CA LYS A 6 -37.72 -57.43 -4.37
C LYS A 6 -36.83 -56.48 -5.21
N GLY A 7 -36.83 -56.63 -6.53
CA GLY A 7 -36.03 -55.79 -7.42
C GLY A 7 -36.57 -54.40 -7.69
N ILE A 8 -37.89 -54.23 -7.65
CA ILE A 8 -38.55 -52.95 -7.96
C ILE A 8 -38.41 -51.97 -6.79
N LEU A 9 -38.42 -52.46 -5.55
CA LEU A 9 -38.29 -51.59 -4.36
C LEU A 9 -36.91 -50.97 -4.21
N ALA A 10 -35.83 -51.67 -4.67
CA ALA A 10 -34.48 -51.15 -4.62
C ALA A 10 -34.20 -50.05 -5.65
N LEU A 11 -34.93 -50.09 -6.80
CA LEU A 11 -34.78 -49.08 -7.86
C LEU A 11 -35.40 -47.72 -7.48
N PHE A 12 -36.48 -47.74 -6.70
CA PHE A 12 -37.17 -46.50 -6.24
C PHE A 12 -36.41 -45.76 -5.12
N LEU A 13 -35.53 -46.45 -4.36
CA LEU A 13 -34.73 -45.84 -3.28
C LEU A 13 -33.48 -45.17 -3.79
N LEU A 14 -32.96 -45.55 -4.99
CA LEU A 14 -31.74 -44.93 -5.57
C LEU A 14 -32.03 -43.63 -6.33
N LEU A 15 -33.25 -43.43 -6.82
CA LEU A 15 -33.64 -42.27 -7.62
C LEU A 15 -33.53 -40.93 -6.85
N PRO A 16 -33.97 -40.81 -5.58
CA PRO A 16 -33.85 -39.54 -4.83
C PRO A 16 -32.42 -39.20 -4.44
N ILE A 17 -31.51 -40.17 -4.30
CA ILE A 17 -30.08 -39.90 -3.97
C ILE A 17 -29.38 -39.24 -5.12
N LEU A 18 -29.64 -39.62 -6.37
CA LEU A 18 -29.08 -38.98 -7.57
C LEU A 18 -29.55 -37.53 -7.76
N LEU A 19 -30.80 -37.21 -7.42
CA LEU A 19 -31.35 -35.85 -7.52
C LEU A 19 -30.73 -34.91 -6.49
N VAL A 20 -30.39 -35.36 -5.30
CA VAL A 20 -29.74 -34.55 -4.26
C VAL A 20 -28.28 -34.27 -4.59
N ALA A 21 -27.58 -35.18 -5.24
CA ALA A 21 -26.19 -34.96 -5.66
C ALA A 21 -26.08 -33.87 -6.73
N CYS A 22 -26.94 -33.83 -7.74
CA CYS A 22 -26.97 -32.77 -8.77
C CYS A 22 -27.26 -31.38 -8.18
N HIS A 23 -28.09 -31.29 -7.17
CA HIS A 23 -28.48 -30.02 -6.58
C HIS A 23 -27.34 -29.38 -5.73
N ASN A 24 -26.45 -30.18 -5.20
CA ASN A 24 -25.28 -29.70 -4.47
C ASN A 24 -24.17 -29.17 -5.39
N GLU A 25 -24.02 -29.76 -6.58
CA GLU A 25 -23.04 -29.30 -7.57
C GLU A 25 -23.46 -27.94 -8.15
N GLU A 26 -24.74 -27.73 -8.40
CA GLU A 26 -25.28 -26.48 -8.94
C GLU A 26 -25.01 -25.30 -7.98
N LYS A 27 -25.28 -25.50 -6.68
CA LYS A 27 -24.97 -24.49 -5.63
C LYS A 27 -23.47 -24.21 -5.46
N ALA A 28 -22.64 -25.23 -5.63
CA ALA A 28 -21.19 -25.05 -5.55
C ALA A 28 -20.66 -24.19 -6.73
N VAL A 29 -21.17 -24.44 -7.95
CA VAL A 29 -20.81 -23.66 -9.14
C VAL A 29 -21.32 -22.21 -9.03
N GLU A 30 -22.52 -22.02 -8.55
CA GLU A 30 -23.11 -20.68 -8.33
C GLU A 30 -22.31 -19.88 -7.29
N GLY A 31 -21.87 -20.52 -6.20
CA GLY A 31 -21.02 -19.90 -5.20
C GLY A 31 -19.62 -19.49 -5.74
N VAL A 32 -19.02 -20.30 -6.59
CA VAL A 32 -17.75 -19.97 -7.25
C VAL A 32 -17.92 -18.80 -8.21
N ALA A 33 -18.99 -18.77 -9.01
CA ALA A 33 -19.28 -17.68 -9.93
C ALA A 33 -19.53 -16.36 -9.19
N GLN A 34 -20.27 -16.37 -8.09
CA GLN A 34 -20.50 -15.18 -7.26
C GLN A 34 -19.21 -14.67 -6.63
N ASN A 35 -18.35 -15.57 -6.15
CA ASN A 35 -17.05 -15.18 -5.58
C ASN A 35 -16.12 -14.59 -6.65
N ALA A 36 -16.12 -15.13 -7.87
CA ALA A 36 -15.33 -14.59 -8.99
C ALA A 36 -15.80 -13.16 -9.36
N VAL A 37 -17.11 -12.93 -9.49
CA VAL A 37 -17.66 -11.60 -9.77
C VAL A 37 -17.34 -10.60 -8.65
N LYS A 38 -17.40 -11.05 -7.39
CA LYS A 38 -17.02 -10.21 -6.24
C LYS A 38 -15.55 -9.86 -6.25
N ALA A 39 -14.67 -10.83 -6.54
CA ALA A 39 -13.24 -10.61 -6.65
C ALA A 39 -12.89 -9.65 -7.81
N GLU A 40 -13.56 -9.78 -8.95
CA GLU A 40 -13.39 -8.87 -10.08
C GLU A 40 -13.79 -7.44 -9.74
N LYS A 41 -14.95 -7.23 -9.11
CA LYS A 41 -15.37 -5.90 -8.65
C LYS A 41 -14.40 -5.28 -7.65
N GLN A 42 -13.85 -6.08 -6.72
CA GLN A 42 -12.85 -5.62 -5.78
C GLN A 42 -11.54 -5.24 -6.48
N ALA A 43 -11.11 -6.03 -7.46
CA ALA A 43 -9.93 -5.72 -8.25
C ALA A 43 -10.10 -4.44 -9.08
N GLN A 44 -11.26 -4.23 -9.70
CA GLN A 44 -11.57 -3.00 -10.42
C GLN A 44 -11.61 -1.78 -9.50
N ALA A 45 -12.23 -1.89 -8.32
CA ALA A 45 -12.25 -0.81 -7.34
C ALA A 45 -10.83 -0.45 -6.87
N ALA A 46 -10.00 -1.46 -6.57
CA ALA A 46 -8.60 -1.25 -6.18
C ALA A 46 -7.74 -0.64 -7.31
N ALA A 47 -8.01 -0.99 -8.57
CA ALA A 47 -7.34 -0.37 -9.70
C ALA A 47 -7.72 1.12 -9.83
N THR A 48 -9.00 1.44 -9.72
CA THR A 48 -9.48 2.83 -9.77
C THR A 48 -8.90 3.67 -8.65
N GLU A 49 -8.81 3.13 -7.43
CA GLU A 49 -8.21 3.83 -6.28
C GLU A 49 -6.73 4.14 -6.54
N ARG A 50 -5.96 3.17 -7.06
CA ARG A 50 -4.54 3.38 -7.44
C ARG A 50 -4.35 4.44 -8.52
N ASP A 51 -5.23 4.45 -9.52
CA ASP A 51 -5.18 5.45 -10.59
C ASP A 51 -5.45 6.86 -10.04
N GLN A 52 -6.35 7.00 -9.07
CA GLN A 52 -6.61 8.26 -8.39
C GLN A 52 -5.41 8.70 -7.55
N GLU A 53 -4.86 7.82 -6.72
CA GLU A 53 -3.65 8.09 -5.91
C GLU A 53 -2.47 8.53 -6.79
N ARG A 54 -2.29 7.87 -7.93
CA ARG A 54 -1.27 8.24 -8.91
C ARG A 54 -1.53 9.62 -9.53
N ALA A 55 -2.77 9.91 -9.92
CA ALA A 55 -3.14 11.20 -10.50
C ALA A 55 -2.92 12.37 -9.53
N GLU A 56 -3.13 12.17 -8.23
CA GLU A 56 -2.82 13.14 -7.19
C GLU A 56 -1.31 13.42 -7.12
N LEU A 57 -0.50 12.37 -7.15
CA LEU A 57 0.96 12.48 -7.13
C LEU A 57 1.54 13.07 -8.42
N GLU A 58 0.89 12.89 -9.57
CA GLU A 58 1.32 13.47 -10.84
C GLU A 58 1.26 15.01 -10.86
N GLN A 59 0.50 15.62 -9.95
CA GLN A 59 0.50 17.07 -9.76
C GLN A 59 1.80 17.60 -9.13
N ILE A 60 2.59 16.72 -8.48
CA ILE A 60 3.88 17.07 -7.91
C ILE A 60 4.94 17.01 -9.02
N PRO A 61 5.78 18.04 -9.16
CA PRO A 61 6.81 18.07 -10.19
C PRO A 61 7.77 16.86 -10.15
N VAL A 62 8.32 16.53 -11.30
CA VAL A 62 9.40 15.54 -11.41
C VAL A 62 10.57 16.01 -10.55
N PRO A 63 11.26 15.10 -9.82
CA PRO A 63 12.32 15.49 -8.92
C PRO A 63 13.52 16.12 -9.65
N THR A 64 14.07 17.17 -9.05
CA THR A 64 15.25 17.85 -9.52
C THR A 64 16.45 17.37 -8.71
N LYS A 65 17.22 16.45 -9.26
CA LYS A 65 18.29 15.73 -8.55
C LYS A 65 19.36 16.67 -7.94
N SER A 66 19.66 17.79 -8.58
CA SER A 66 20.62 18.79 -8.06
C SER A 66 20.18 19.42 -6.73
N LEU A 67 18.91 19.34 -6.35
CA LEU A 67 18.43 19.89 -5.08
C LEU A 67 18.72 18.98 -3.87
N TYR A 68 19.01 17.71 -4.10
CA TYR A 68 19.16 16.74 -3.01
C TYR A 68 20.36 15.80 -3.15
N ILE A 69 21.15 15.90 -4.23
CA ILE A 69 22.28 14.98 -4.48
C ILE A 69 23.34 15.01 -3.37
N ASP A 70 23.49 16.15 -2.71
CA ASP A 70 24.45 16.32 -1.61
C ASP A 70 23.81 16.08 -0.23
N VAL A 71 22.53 15.73 -0.18
CA VAL A 71 21.82 15.45 1.08
C VAL A 71 21.98 13.98 1.45
N HIS A 72 22.85 13.70 2.43
CA HIS A 72 23.17 12.34 2.87
C HIS A 72 22.73 12.04 4.31
N GLU A 73 22.13 13.04 4.99
CA GLU A 73 21.67 12.90 6.37
C GLU A 73 20.14 12.98 6.46
N PRO A 74 19.48 12.02 7.17
CA PRO A 74 18.04 12.05 7.33
C PRO A 74 17.50 13.33 7.97
N SER A 75 18.31 13.98 8.82
CA SER A 75 17.95 15.26 9.47
C SER A 75 17.88 16.45 8.51
N GLN A 76 18.62 16.38 7.40
CA GLN A 76 18.67 17.42 6.35
C GLN A 76 17.69 17.13 5.21
N TRP A 77 17.14 15.91 5.13
CA TRP A 77 16.19 15.54 4.10
C TRP A 77 14.84 16.21 4.35
N SER A 78 14.40 17.06 3.43
CA SER A 78 13.19 17.87 3.55
C SER A 78 11.97 17.28 2.86
N ASN A 79 12.16 16.34 1.95
CA ASN A 79 11.08 15.56 1.33
C ASN A 79 10.56 14.46 2.27
N PRO A 80 9.47 13.78 1.93
CA PRO A 80 9.03 12.61 2.68
C PRO A 80 10.14 11.55 2.81
N PHE A 81 10.22 10.94 3.98
CA PHE A 81 11.21 9.92 4.33
C PHE A 81 10.50 8.71 4.94
N LEU A 82 10.78 7.53 4.43
CA LEU A 82 10.17 6.29 4.88
C LEU A 82 11.21 5.40 5.58
N ALA A 83 11.04 5.19 6.88
CA ALA A 83 11.78 4.19 7.64
C ALA A 83 10.97 2.89 7.68
N VAL A 84 11.56 1.79 7.24
CA VAL A 84 10.90 0.50 7.07
C VAL A 84 11.28 -0.45 8.18
N GLY A 85 10.31 -0.87 8.97
CA GLY A 85 10.44 -1.87 10.02
C GLY A 85 9.95 -3.26 9.61
N PRO A 86 9.98 -4.23 10.53
CA PRO A 86 9.51 -5.59 10.24
C PRO A 86 7.99 -5.67 10.03
N ASP A 87 7.21 -4.88 10.77
CA ASP A 87 5.74 -4.94 10.74
C ASP A 87 5.09 -3.61 10.39
N THR A 88 5.83 -2.50 10.54
CA THR A 88 5.33 -1.14 10.36
C THR A 88 6.29 -0.30 9.53
N LEU A 89 5.73 0.74 8.92
CA LEU A 89 6.45 1.78 8.21
C LEU A 89 6.31 3.08 9.02
N THR A 90 7.37 3.87 9.12
CA THR A 90 7.33 5.21 9.69
C THR A 90 7.57 6.24 8.60
N LEU A 91 6.51 6.95 8.22
CA LEU A 91 6.55 8.02 7.24
C LEU A 91 6.78 9.34 7.95
N ARG A 92 7.88 9.99 7.65
CA ARG A 92 8.22 11.32 8.15
C ARG A 92 7.99 12.36 7.07
N ILE A 93 7.28 13.42 7.43
CA ILE A 93 6.93 14.53 6.54
C ILE A 93 7.37 15.83 7.21
N VAL A 94 7.98 16.74 6.43
CA VAL A 94 8.29 18.11 6.87
C VAL A 94 7.35 19.05 6.13
N PHE A 95 6.40 19.66 6.85
CA PHE A 95 5.46 20.60 6.24
C PHE A 95 6.12 21.92 5.87
N ALA A 96 5.64 22.54 4.79
CA ALA A 96 6.00 23.91 4.48
C ALA A 96 5.62 24.84 5.64
N ASP A 97 6.40 25.91 5.82
CA ASP A 97 6.04 26.94 6.81
C ASP A 97 4.83 27.71 6.29
N ALA A 98 3.68 27.47 6.90
CA ALA A 98 2.43 28.11 6.53
C ALA A 98 2.26 29.52 7.17
N ASN A 99 3.29 30.06 7.80
CA ASN A 99 3.21 31.37 8.43
C ASN A 99 3.79 32.45 7.48
N PRO A 100 3.02 32.96 6.50
CA PRO A 100 3.40 34.16 5.76
C PRO A 100 3.30 35.32 6.74
N SER A 101 4.39 35.66 7.42
CA SER A 101 4.43 36.87 8.21
C SER A 101 4.35 38.08 7.27
N PRO A 102 3.29 38.88 7.31
CA PRO A 102 3.23 40.12 6.54
C PRO A 102 4.22 41.19 7.04
N VAL A 103 4.84 40.94 8.19
CA VAL A 103 5.77 41.87 8.83
C VAL A 103 7.18 41.28 8.74
N GLY A 104 7.91 41.68 7.71
CA GLY A 104 9.32 41.35 7.56
C GLY A 104 9.54 39.93 7.03
N ALA A 105 9.76 39.83 5.75
CA ALA A 105 10.19 38.59 5.12
C ALA A 105 11.32 37.92 5.95
N GLY A 106 11.06 36.75 6.47
CA GLY A 106 12.10 35.79 6.78
C GLY A 106 12.59 35.70 8.21
N THR A 107 11.98 36.31 9.19
CA THR A 107 12.58 36.35 10.52
C THR A 107 12.11 35.31 11.53
N LEU A 108 11.06 34.55 11.25
CA LEU A 108 10.56 33.50 12.15
C LEU A 108 10.08 32.26 11.38
N LEU A 109 10.93 31.70 10.51
CA LEU A 109 10.74 30.37 9.98
C LEU A 109 10.78 29.39 11.16
N ARG A 110 9.68 28.69 11.42
CA ARG A 110 9.72 27.61 12.41
C ARG A 110 10.75 26.56 11.97
N PRO A 111 11.62 26.12 12.88
CA PRO A 111 12.59 25.10 12.56
C PRO A 111 11.93 23.87 11.88
N ALA A 112 12.60 23.23 10.95
CA ALA A 112 12.09 22.02 10.28
C ALA A 112 11.65 20.95 11.30
N ALA A 113 12.33 20.85 12.45
CA ALA A 113 11.95 19.96 13.53
C ALA A 113 10.54 20.25 14.08
N ALA A 114 10.14 21.53 14.17
CA ALA A 114 8.81 21.91 14.64
C ALA A 114 7.69 21.70 13.59
N ARG A 115 8.07 21.47 12.33
CA ARG A 115 7.16 21.20 11.20
C ARG A 115 7.14 19.74 10.81
N ARG A 116 7.96 18.92 11.47
CA ARG A 116 8.07 17.49 11.20
C ARG A 116 6.93 16.74 11.86
N GLN A 117 6.31 15.86 11.09
CA GLN A 117 5.37 14.87 11.60
C GLN A 117 5.84 13.47 11.22
N GLU A 118 5.60 12.53 12.12
CA GLU A 118 5.87 11.12 11.89
C GLU A 118 4.56 10.34 12.01
N LEU A 119 4.31 9.51 11.02
CA LEU A 119 3.11 8.69 10.90
C LEU A 119 3.52 7.22 10.82
N VAL A 120 3.05 6.44 11.78
CA VAL A 120 3.25 4.99 11.76
C VAL A 120 2.13 4.35 10.94
N LEU A 121 2.50 3.55 9.93
CA LEU A 121 1.62 2.98 8.94
C LEU A 121 1.76 1.46 8.88
N ARG A 122 0.71 0.79 8.44
CA ARG A 122 0.83 -0.58 7.92
C ARG A 122 1.31 -0.53 6.46
N PRO A 123 2.04 -1.54 5.97
CA PRO A 123 2.48 -1.58 4.57
C PRO A 123 1.35 -1.41 3.55
N ALA A 124 0.14 -1.90 3.86
CA ALA A 124 -1.03 -1.77 2.98
C ALA A 124 -1.57 -0.33 2.86
N ASP A 125 -1.26 0.55 3.82
CA ASP A 125 -1.77 1.92 3.85
C ASP A 125 -0.76 2.91 3.20
N LEU A 126 0.39 2.43 2.70
CA LEU A 126 1.47 3.26 2.18
C LEU A 126 1.03 4.15 1.03
N ALA A 127 0.38 3.59 0.02
CA ALA A 127 -0.03 4.31 -1.18
C ALA A 127 -0.96 5.47 -0.83
N LYS A 128 -1.99 5.20 -0.05
CA LYS A 128 -2.94 6.20 0.43
C LYS A 128 -2.30 7.29 1.29
N ALA A 129 -1.35 6.92 2.15
CA ALA A 129 -0.66 7.89 2.99
C ALA A 129 0.24 8.82 2.18
N VAL A 130 0.90 8.29 1.13
CA VAL A 130 1.80 9.05 0.27
C VAL A 130 1.02 9.98 -0.66
N SER A 131 -0.11 9.55 -1.23
CA SER A 131 -0.96 10.39 -2.07
C SER A 131 -1.59 11.55 -1.29
N ALA A 132 -1.88 11.34 0.00
CA ALA A 132 -2.41 12.39 0.87
C ALA A 132 -1.39 13.45 1.32
N ILE A 133 -0.11 13.31 0.97
CA ILE A 133 0.93 14.30 1.34
C ILE A 133 0.74 15.59 0.52
N PRO A 134 0.59 16.76 1.16
CA PRO A 134 0.36 18.00 0.45
C PRO A 134 1.55 18.39 -0.44
N PRO A 135 1.33 19.02 -1.60
CA PRO A 135 2.40 19.40 -2.54
C PRO A 135 3.55 20.21 -1.91
N GLY A 136 3.25 21.05 -0.92
CA GLY A 136 4.26 21.85 -0.21
C GLY A 136 5.26 21.05 0.62
N ALA A 137 5.04 19.75 0.82
CA ALA A 137 5.96 18.86 1.53
C ALA A 137 6.96 18.14 0.57
N TRP A 138 6.97 18.52 -0.72
CA TRP A 138 7.82 17.94 -1.75
C TRP A 138 8.78 18.96 -2.37
N PRO A 139 9.66 19.61 -1.58
CA PRO A 139 10.55 20.68 -2.09
C PRO A 139 11.53 20.21 -3.17
N TYR A 140 11.84 18.91 -3.24
CA TYR A 140 12.72 18.34 -4.27
C TYR A 140 11.97 17.77 -5.47
N GLY A 141 10.62 17.89 -5.49
CA GLY A 141 9.75 17.18 -6.41
C GLY A 141 9.39 15.79 -5.90
N ARG A 142 8.77 14.98 -6.75
CA ARG A 142 8.19 13.67 -6.43
C ARG A 142 9.27 12.59 -6.18
N VAL A 143 10.01 12.73 -5.10
CA VAL A 143 11.03 11.79 -4.64
C VAL A 143 10.89 11.54 -3.14
N ILE A 144 11.00 10.28 -2.73
CA ILE A 144 10.98 9.84 -1.34
C ILE A 144 12.26 9.09 -1.01
N ALA A 145 12.85 9.38 0.15
CA ALA A 145 13.94 8.56 0.66
C ALA A 145 13.40 7.37 1.43
N VAL A 146 13.95 6.19 1.21
CA VAL A 146 13.57 4.94 1.87
C VAL A 146 14.81 4.34 2.54
N ALA A 147 14.69 3.98 3.81
CA ALA A 147 15.75 3.31 4.57
C ALA A 147 15.18 2.21 5.47
N GLU A 148 16.02 1.27 5.86
CA GLU A 148 15.71 0.36 6.95
C GLU A 148 15.57 1.14 8.26
N SER A 149 14.60 0.79 9.09
CA SER A 149 14.46 1.40 10.42
C SER A 149 15.67 1.09 11.29
N PRO A 150 16.33 2.09 11.89
CA PRO A 150 17.46 1.86 12.78
C PRO A 150 17.07 1.10 14.06
N GLU A 151 15.78 1.08 14.39
CA GLU A 151 15.24 0.39 15.56
C GLU A 151 14.90 -1.08 15.27
N ALA A 152 15.01 -1.53 14.00
CA ALA A 152 14.68 -2.88 13.62
C ALA A 152 15.63 -3.90 14.26
N PRO A 153 15.11 -4.94 14.93
CA PRO A 153 15.93 -5.97 15.52
C PRO A 153 16.76 -6.72 14.45
N ARG A 154 18.01 -7.03 14.76
CA ARG A 154 18.89 -7.75 13.83
C ARG A 154 18.32 -9.08 13.32
N LYS A 155 17.53 -9.78 14.16
CA LYS A 155 16.87 -11.04 13.79
C LYS A 155 15.84 -10.87 12.66
N ASP A 156 15.25 -9.68 12.52
CA ASP A 156 14.19 -9.40 11.56
C ASP A 156 14.72 -8.77 10.27
N ARG A 157 16.04 -8.66 10.11
CA ARG A 157 16.67 -7.98 8.98
C ARG A 157 16.23 -8.49 7.61
N ILE A 158 16.04 -9.81 7.46
CA ILE A 158 15.55 -10.39 6.20
C ILE A 158 14.13 -9.92 5.89
N GLN A 159 13.28 -9.85 6.91
CA GLN A 159 11.91 -9.36 6.75
C GLN A 159 11.90 -7.86 6.40
N VAL A 160 12.69 -7.07 7.11
CA VAL A 160 12.83 -5.63 6.84
C VAL A 160 13.28 -5.40 5.39
N ARG A 161 14.28 -6.15 4.91
CA ARG A 161 14.74 -6.03 3.52
C ARG A 161 13.66 -6.31 2.50
N ARG A 162 12.86 -7.37 2.69
CA ARG A 162 11.70 -7.67 1.84
C ARG A 162 10.66 -6.56 1.88
N ASN A 163 10.43 -5.98 3.06
CA ASN A 163 9.49 -4.87 3.22
C ASN A 163 9.99 -3.61 2.51
N VAL A 164 11.31 -3.32 2.53
CA VAL A 164 11.93 -2.24 1.76
C VAL A 164 11.69 -2.44 0.27
N GLU A 165 11.97 -3.62 -0.25
CA GLU A 165 11.75 -3.95 -1.67
C GLU A 165 10.28 -3.79 -2.06
N SER A 166 9.36 -4.26 -1.21
CA SER A 166 7.92 -4.10 -1.43
C SER A 166 7.49 -2.64 -1.40
N ALA A 167 8.02 -1.84 -0.47
CA ALA A 167 7.72 -0.41 -0.39
C ALA A 167 8.25 0.35 -1.61
N ILE A 168 9.47 0.05 -2.06
CA ILE A 168 10.06 0.62 -3.29
C ILE A 168 9.17 0.32 -4.50
N GLN A 169 8.72 -0.93 -4.63
CA GLN A 169 7.83 -1.31 -5.72
C GLN A 169 6.51 -0.53 -5.69
N GLN A 170 5.84 -0.46 -4.53
CA GLN A 170 4.59 0.29 -4.38
C GLN A 170 4.76 1.77 -4.74
N LEU A 171 5.83 2.41 -4.27
CA LEU A 171 6.12 3.81 -4.56
C LEU A 171 6.42 4.04 -6.05
N SER A 172 7.15 3.12 -6.68
CA SER A 172 7.45 3.15 -8.11
C SER A 172 6.19 2.99 -8.97
N ASP A 173 5.27 2.12 -8.57
CA ASP A 173 3.98 1.92 -9.24
C ASP A 173 3.11 3.20 -9.19
N LEU A 174 3.25 4.01 -8.13
CA LEU A 174 2.63 5.33 -8.00
C LEU A 174 3.37 6.43 -8.79
N GLY A 175 4.49 6.10 -9.44
CA GLY A 175 5.31 7.06 -10.18
C GLY A 175 6.17 7.96 -9.29
N VAL A 176 6.39 7.60 -8.03
CA VAL A 176 7.31 8.30 -7.12
C VAL A 176 8.72 7.78 -7.33
N VAL A 177 9.68 8.68 -7.47
CA VAL A 177 11.11 8.31 -7.52
C VAL A 177 11.56 7.93 -6.12
N VAL A 178 12.29 6.84 -6.01
CA VAL A 178 12.80 6.35 -4.72
C VAL A 178 14.30 6.55 -4.65
N GLU A 179 14.76 7.17 -3.58
CA GLU A 179 16.16 7.26 -3.19
C GLU A 179 16.39 6.28 -2.04
N GLU A 180 16.99 5.14 -2.33
CA GLU A 180 17.27 4.13 -1.30
C GLU A 180 18.53 4.52 -0.51
N TRP A 181 18.39 4.61 0.80
CA TRP A 181 19.51 4.94 1.68
C TRP A 181 20.06 3.68 2.35
N PRO A 182 21.39 3.58 2.46
CA PRO A 182 22.03 2.41 3.07
C PRO A 182 21.58 2.27 4.53
N SER A 183 21.38 1.03 4.96
CA SER A 183 21.22 0.69 6.39
C SER A 183 22.50 1.07 7.15
N ARG A 184 22.34 1.79 8.25
CA ARG A 184 23.44 2.16 9.16
C ARG A 184 23.72 1.12 10.20
#